data_1bc72f0fd723f25168c77da280c7a21b
#
_entry.id   1bc72f0fd723f25168c77da280c7a21b
#
_cell.length_a   1.000
_cell.length_b   1.000
_cell.length_c   1.000
_cell.angle_alpha   90.00
_cell.angle_beta   90.00
_cell.angle_gamma   90.00
#
_symmetry.space_group_name_H-M   'P 1'
#
loop_
_entity.id
_entity.type
_entity.pdbx_description
1 polymer ?
#
loop_
_entity_poly.entity_id
_entity_poly.type
_entity_poly.pdbx_seq_one_letter_code
_entity_poly.pdbx_strand_id
1 'polypeptide(L)'
;MEVTELTAEAFWKGETEIRGTVMDGEDEYRVRILRKGSQNFDYSCSHISKTGRNLGFCGVSCTQGPDGIPMCPHAHALLAEWLRRESRESKHPVSTS
;
A
#
# COMPACT_ATOMS: atom_id res chain seq x y z
N MET A 1 -11.14 4.20 6.63
CA MET A 1 -10.41 3.61 5.50
C MET A 1 -9.87 2.27 5.93
N GLU A 2 -10.14 1.23 5.17
CA GLU A 2 -9.81 -0.13 5.57
C GLU A 2 -9.04 -0.84 4.46
N VAL A 3 -7.97 -1.54 4.85
CA VAL A 3 -7.23 -2.39 3.93
C VAL A 3 -7.82 -3.79 3.99
N THR A 4 -8.44 -4.23 2.91
CA THR A 4 -9.12 -5.53 2.86
C THR A 4 -8.25 -6.64 2.29
N GLU A 5 -7.28 -6.28 1.44
CA GLU A 5 -6.36 -7.24 0.87
C GLU A 5 -4.96 -6.61 0.88
N LEU A 6 -3.96 -7.44 1.10
CA LEU A 6 -2.57 -6.99 1.04
C LEU A 6 -1.69 -8.17 0.69
N THR A 7 -0.88 -7.99 -0.35
CA THR A 7 0.17 -8.93 -0.73
C THR A 7 1.46 -8.15 -0.96
N ALA A 8 2.57 -8.75 -0.62
CA ALA A 8 3.88 -8.15 -0.85
C ALA A 8 4.81 -9.20 -1.38
N GLU A 9 5.54 -8.88 -2.43
CA GLU A 9 6.44 -9.82 -3.08
C GLU A 9 7.78 -9.14 -3.34
N ALA A 10 8.86 -9.90 -3.19
CA ALA A 10 10.16 -9.44 -3.63
C ALA A 10 10.13 -9.29 -5.15
N PHE A 11 10.57 -8.14 -5.61
CA PHE A 11 10.61 -7.85 -7.02
C PHE A 11 12.07 -7.84 -7.49
N TRP A 12 12.37 -7.09 -8.50
CA TRP A 12 13.69 -7.06 -9.13
C TRP A 12 14.71 -6.31 -8.29
N LYS A 13 15.90 -6.88 -8.09
CA LYS A 13 17.04 -6.25 -7.41
C LYS A 13 16.73 -5.70 -6.01
N GLY A 14 16.05 -6.46 -5.20
CA GLY A 14 15.78 -6.05 -3.83
C GLY A 14 14.61 -5.09 -3.70
N GLU A 15 13.92 -4.79 -4.79
CA GLU A 15 12.70 -4.01 -4.73
C GLU A 15 11.57 -4.87 -4.17
N THR A 16 10.59 -4.22 -3.57
CA THR A 16 9.40 -4.90 -3.04
C THR A 16 8.16 -4.31 -3.68
N GLU A 17 7.31 -5.17 -4.22
CA GLU A 17 6.02 -4.76 -4.73
C GLU A 17 4.94 -5.07 -3.71
N ILE A 18 4.21 -4.05 -3.31
CA ILE A 18 3.11 -4.16 -2.36
C ILE A 18 1.83 -3.87 -3.11
N ARG A 19 0.89 -4.82 -3.10
CA ARG A 19 -0.40 -4.66 -3.75
C ARG A 19 -1.51 -4.89 -2.75
N GLY A 20 -2.58 -4.16 -2.90
CA GLY A 20 -3.72 -4.36 -2.01
C GLY A 20 -4.93 -3.58 -2.43
N THR A 21 -5.99 -3.82 -1.68
CA THR A 21 -7.27 -3.14 -1.87
C THR A 21 -7.57 -2.35 -0.61
N VAL A 22 -7.93 -1.08 -0.82
CA VAL A 22 -8.30 -0.18 0.26
C VAL A 22 -9.76 0.24 0.03
N MET A 23 -10.58 0.09 1.06
CA MET A 23 -11.96 0.54 1.04
C MET A 23 -12.10 1.85 1.80
N ASP A 24 -12.68 2.83 1.16
CA ASP A 24 -13.00 4.11 1.78
C ASP A 24 -14.53 4.28 1.72
N GLY A 25 -15.20 3.86 2.80
CA GLY A 25 -16.63 3.75 2.79
C GLY A 25 -17.07 2.65 1.82
N GLU A 26 -17.84 3.01 0.82
CA GLU A 26 -18.30 2.08 -0.21
C GLU A 26 -17.39 2.04 -1.43
N ASP A 27 -16.39 2.91 -1.48
CA ASP A 27 -15.51 3.03 -2.63
C ASP A 27 -14.32 2.08 -2.48
N GLU A 28 -14.03 1.36 -3.55
CA GLU A 28 -12.90 0.44 -3.59
C GLU A 28 -11.75 1.06 -4.38
N TYR A 29 -10.55 0.94 -3.84
CA TYR A 29 -9.34 1.43 -4.50
C TYR A 29 -8.31 0.32 -4.54
N ARG A 30 -7.74 0.08 -5.71
CA ARG A 30 -6.64 -0.86 -5.87
C ARG A 30 -5.33 -0.09 -5.89
N VAL A 31 -4.45 -0.44 -4.99
CA VAL A 31 -3.20 0.27 -4.78
C VAL A 31 -2.04 -0.67 -5.07
N ARG A 32 -1.05 -0.14 -5.75
CA ARG A 32 0.21 -0.83 -5.98
C ARG A 32 1.34 0.12 -5.61
N ILE A 33 2.24 -0.35 -4.76
CA ILE A 33 3.39 0.42 -4.32
C ILE A 33 4.64 -0.36 -4.68
N LEU A 34 5.58 0.28 -5.33
CA LEU A 34 6.88 -0.31 -5.63
C LEU A 34 7.93 0.40 -4.81
N ARG A 35 8.51 -0.31 -3.86
CA ARG A 35 9.57 0.20 -3.02
C ARG A 35 10.92 -0.06 -3.69
N LYS A 36 11.61 1.00 -4.07
CA LYS A 36 12.88 0.93 -4.78
C LYS A 36 14.09 1.17 -3.88
N GLY A 37 13.87 1.45 -2.63
CA GLY A 37 14.91 1.73 -1.67
C GLY A 37 14.29 2.19 -0.37
N SER A 38 15.10 2.70 0.55
CA SER A 38 14.61 3.06 1.88
C SER A 38 13.60 4.22 1.84
N GLN A 39 13.73 5.12 0.85
CA GLN A 39 12.85 6.29 0.76
C GLN A 39 12.35 6.55 -0.65
N ASN A 40 12.49 5.58 -1.53
CA ASN A 40 12.08 5.75 -2.93
C ASN A 40 10.92 4.81 -3.22
N PHE A 41 9.74 5.41 -3.42
CA PHE A 41 8.51 4.66 -3.67
C PHE A 41 7.82 5.20 -4.90
N ASP A 42 7.38 4.29 -5.77
CA ASP A 42 6.40 4.60 -6.81
C ASP A 42 5.07 4.00 -6.38
N TYR A 43 3.98 4.61 -6.77
CA TYR A 43 2.68 4.06 -6.44
C TYR A 43 1.68 4.32 -7.56
N SER A 44 0.65 3.49 -7.61
CA SER A 44 -0.53 3.74 -8.40
C SER A 44 -1.76 3.40 -7.58
N CYS A 45 -2.81 4.18 -7.76
CA CYS A 45 -4.06 4.00 -7.03
C CYS A 45 -5.20 4.16 -8.03
N SER A 46 -6.00 3.12 -8.19
CA SER A 46 -7.11 3.11 -9.14
C SER A 46 -8.42 2.99 -8.40
N HIS A 47 -9.40 3.80 -8.80
CA HIS A 47 -10.75 3.71 -8.30
C HIS A 47 -11.48 2.60 -9.06
N ILE A 48 -12.09 1.68 -8.33
CA ILE A 48 -12.80 0.54 -8.92
C ILE A 48 -14.28 0.74 -8.69
N SER A 49 -15.06 0.61 -9.76
CA SER A 49 -16.52 0.74 -9.66
C SER A 49 -17.13 -0.46 -8.95
N LYS A 50 -18.38 -0.34 -8.57
CA LYS A 50 -19.10 -1.42 -7.90
C LYS A 50 -19.22 -2.68 -8.75
N THR A 51 -19.08 -2.52 -10.08
CA THR A 51 -19.09 -3.64 -11.01
C THR A 51 -17.71 -4.21 -11.30
N GLY A 52 -16.67 -3.69 -10.63
CA GLY A 52 -15.31 -4.16 -10.80
C GLY A 52 -14.53 -3.49 -11.92
N ARG A 53 -15.07 -2.43 -12.49
CA ARG A 53 -14.43 -1.72 -13.59
C ARG A 53 -13.42 -0.71 -13.08
N ASN A 54 -12.24 -0.69 -13.68
CA ASN A 54 -11.21 0.29 -13.35
C ASN A 54 -11.60 1.64 -13.93
N LEU A 55 -11.81 2.62 -13.06
CA LEU A 55 -12.21 3.99 -13.46
C LEU A 55 -11.01 4.93 -13.59
N GLY A 56 -9.79 4.42 -13.40
CA GLY A 56 -8.58 5.21 -13.53
C GLY A 56 -8.07 5.69 -12.16
N PHE A 57 -7.19 6.68 -12.19
CA PHE A 57 -6.57 7.19 -10.99
C PHE A 57 -7.64 7.70 -10.00
N CYS A 58 -7.35 7.54 -8.70
CA CYS A 58 -8.32 7.85 -7.66
C CYS A 58 -8.71 9.34 -7.60
N GLY A 59 -7.90 10.22 -8.19
CA GLY A 59 -8.22 11.65 -8.21
C GLY A 59 -7.94 12.39 -6.93
N VAL A 60 -7.43 11.72 -5.90
CA VAL A 60 -7.10 12.35 -4.63
C VAL A 60 -5.68 12.86 -4.67
N SER A 61 -5.48 14.09 -4.21
CA SER A 61 -4.17 14.71 -4.22
C SER A 61 -3.21 13.97 -3.29
N CYS A 62 -1.94 13.98 -3.67
CA CYS A 62 -0.89 13.41 -2.82
C CYS A 62 -0.75 14.22 -1.54
N THR A 63 -0.59 13.53 -0.43
CA THR A 63 -0.32 14.15 0.86
C THR A 63 0.94 13.53 1.43
N GLN A 64 1.67 14.28 2.23
CA GLN A 64 2.81 13.72 2.94
C GLN A 64 2.31 12.95 4.16
N GLY A 65 2.68 11.67 4.25
CA GLY A 65 2.40 10.89 5.43
C GLY A 65 3.43 11.13 6.52
N PRO A 66 3.32 10.40 7.63
CA PRO A 66 4.27 10.53 8.73
C PRO A 66 5.72 10.28 8.35
N ASP A 67 5.93 9.52 7.28
CA ASP A 67 7.25 9.21 6.75
C ASP A 67 7.77 10.26 5.77
N GLY A 68 6.96 11.28 5.46
CA GLY A 68 7.34 12.32 4.52
C GLY A 68 7.23 11.93 3.06
N ILE A 69 6.72 10.76 2.74
CA ILE A 69 6.59 10.28 1.36
C ILE A 69 5.27 10.78 0.77
N PRO A 70 5.30 11.49 -0.37
CA PRO A 70 4.06 11.99 -0.98
C PRO A 70 3.32 10.87 -1.71
N MET A 71 2.17 10.50 -1.20
CA MET A 71 1.27 9.51 -1.81
C MET A 71 -0.17 9.89 -1.50
N CYS A 72 -1.12 9.34 -2.24
CA CYS A 72 -2.52 9.56 -1.90
C CYS A 72 -2.86 8.84 -0.59
N PRO A 73 -3.95 9.25 0.10
CA PRO A 73 -4.30 8.62 1.38
C PRO A 73 -4.49 7.11 1.31
N HIS A 74 -4.99 6.61 0.19
CA HIS A 74 -5.20 5.16 0.01
C HIS A 74 -3.87 4.41 -0.01
N ALA A 75 -2.87 4.96 -0.69
CA ALA A 75 -1.54 4.37 -0.73
C ALA A 75 -0.88 4.44 0.64
N HIS A 76 -1.05 5.55 1.36
CA HIS A 76 -0.53 5.66 2.73
C HIS A 76 -1.14 4.60 3.65
N ALA A 77 -2.44 4.37 3.52
CA ALA A 77 -3.13 3.36 4.32
C ALA A 77 -2.56 1.97 4.06
N LEU A 78 -2.34 1.63 2.79
CA LEU A 78 -1.78 0.33 2.44
C LEU A 78 -0.35 0.18 2.94
N LEU A 79 0.48 1.20 2.75
CA LEU A 79 1.87 1.17 3.21
C LEU A 79 1.94 1.04 4.73
N ALA A 80 1.12 1.77 5.46
CA ALA A 80 1.07 1.70 6.91
C ALA A 80 0.70 0.30 7.39
N GLU A 81 -0.26 -0.33 6.72
CA GLU A 81 -0.67 -1.69 7.07
C GLU A 81 0.46 -2.68 6.82
N TRP A 82 1.16 -2.55 5.71
CA TRP A 82 2.28 -3.42 5.39
C TRP A 82 3.42 -3.28 6.40
N LEU A 83 3.77 -2.05 6.75
CA LEU A 83 4.83 -1.80 7.73
C LEU A 83 4.46 -2.36 9.10
N ARG A 84 3.20 -2.26 9.48
CA ARG A 84 2.72 -2.81 10.73
C ARG A 84 2.85 -4.33 10.75
N ARG A 85 2.53 -5.00 9.64
CA ARG A 85 2.64 -6.45 9.53
C ARG A 85 4.09 -6.89 9.56
N GLU A 86 4.98 -6.18 8.87
CA GLU A 86 6.41 -6.48 8.89
C GLU A 86 6.99 -6.36 10.30
N SER A 87 6.63 -5.30 11.01
CA SER A 87 7.10 -5.11 12.37
C SER A 87 6.66 -6.26 13.28
N ARG A 88 5.44 -6.73 13.09
CA ARG A 88 4.92 -7.85 13.87
C ARG A 88 5.67 -9.14 13.55
N GLU A 89 5.94 -9.40 12.29
CA GLU A 89 6.67 -10.59 11.87
C GLU A 89 8.11 -10.56 12.36
N SER A 90 8.73 -9.39 12.37
CA SER A 90 10.09 -9.24 12.88
C SER A 90 10.21 -9.63 14.35
N LYS A 91 9.20 -9.34 15.13
CA LYS A 91 9.21 -9.69 16.55
C LYS A 91 9.03 -11.18 16.77
N HIS A 92 8.25 -11.81 15.95
CA HIS A 92 7.90 -13.21 16.13
C HIS A 92 9.11 -14.15 16.03
N PRO A 93 9.94 -14.08 14.99
CA PRO A 93 11.11 -14.94 14.91
C PRO A 93 12.11 -14.71 16.04
N VAL A 94 12.25 -13.50 16.50
CA VAL A 94 13.17 -13.19 17.60
C VAL A 94 12.73 -13.87 18.89
N SER A 95 11.44 -13.94 19.12
CA SER A 95 10.91 -14.55 20.33
C SER A 95 11.12 -16.06 20.37
N THR A 96 11.31 -16.70 19.24
CA THR A 96 11.49 -18.15 19.16
C THR A 96 12.95 -18.56 19.21
N SER A 97 13.82 -17.62 19.05
CA SER A 97 15.24 -17.91 19.11
C SER A 97 15.83 -17.54 20.46
#